data_72700a3b1c2c681d900a703f2453992a
#
_entry.id   72700a3b1c2c681d900a703f2453992a
#
_cell.length_a   1.000
_cell.length_b   1.000
_cell.length_c   1.000
_cell.angle_alpha   90.00
_cell.angle_beta   90.00
_cell.angle_gamma   90.00
#
_symmetry.space_group_name_H-M   'P 1'
#
loop_
_entity.id
_entity.type
_entity.pdbx_description
1 polymer ?
#
loop_
_entity_poly.entity_id
_entity_poly.type
_entity_poly.pdbx_seq_one_letter_code
_entity_poly.pdbx_strand_id
1 'polypeptide(L)'
;MKVGFQVCSFTYPGGAAAIARHLGDIVRTADEVGFDSIWVMDHFFQIRSVGPAEDPMLEGWTTLGWIAALTKRARLGLMVGGVPYRHPGLWIKAATTLDVLSGGRAWLGIGAAWNEHEARALGFPFPPRAERFELLEDTLRMAHGMFAGERGSEASFDGRHVRATRLLNSPQSISRPRVPIMVGGGGERKTLRLVAQYADASNVFGGPEQCHHKFEVLREHCAAVGRDYDEIERSSMVSVDLAVPGGAGGGRTSTAELVDWLGELADSGVQHAILSDDHPTAEKIALLGAEVLPKATAL
;
A
#
# COMPACT_ATOMS: atom_id res chain seq x y z
N MET A 1 -16.43 -5.63 -5.80
CA MET A 1 -15.33 -4.85 -5.18
C MET A 1 -14.10 -5.75 -5.00
N LYS A 2 -12.88 -5.22 -5.18
CA LYS A 2 -11.63 -5.92 -4.81
C LYS A 2 -11.39 -5.87 -3.31
N VAL A 3 -10.74 -6.89 -2.75
CA VAL A 3 -10.37 -6.92 -1.34
C VAL A 3 -8.88 -7.24 -1.19
N GLY A 4 -8.16 -6.36 -0.54
CA GLY A 4 -6.77 -6.54 -0.14
C GLY A 4 -6.63 -6.78 1.36
N PHE A 5 -5.43 -7.17 1.77
CA PHE A 5 -5.07 -7.36 3.17
C PHE A 5 -3.76 -6.65 3.50
N GLN A 6 -3.72 -5.90 4.61
CA GLN A 6 -2.50 -5.29 5.12
C GLN A 6 -2.02 -6.02 6.38
N VAL A 7 -0.77 -6.47 6.36
CA VAL A 7 -0.06 -6.92 7.56
C VAL A 7 0.49 -5.69 8.27
N CYS A 8 -0.10 -5.34 9.41
CA CYS A 8 0.30 -4.18 10.23
C CYS A 8 0.98 -4.57 11.55
N SER A 9 0.96 -5.86 11.92
CA SER A 9 1.57 -6.36 13.14
C SER A 9 2.38 -7.64 12.88
N PHE A 10 3.50 -7.76 13.56
CA PHE A 10 4.37 -8.94 13.54
C PHE A 10 4.52 -9.56 14.95
N THR A 11 3.60 -9.20 15.85
CA THR A 11 3.57 -9.71 17.23
C THR A 11 2.83 -11.03 17.27
N TYR A 12 3.56 -12.14 17.38
CA TYR A 12 3.02 -13.50 17.39
C TYR A 12 3.49 -14.29 18.61
N PRO A 13 2.71 -15.29 19.09
CA PRO A 13 3.18 -16.26 20.09
C PRO A 13 4.48 -16.92 19.64
N GLY A 14 5.48 -16.96 20.53
CA GLY A 14 6.81 -17.51 20.23
C GLY A 14 7.83 -16.44 19.80
N GLY A 15 7.45 -15.17 19.76
CA GLY A 15 8.36 -14.03 19.49
C GLY A 15 9.01 -14.07 18.11
N ALA A 16 10.17 -13.44 17.98
CA ALA A 16 10.86 -13.24 16.71
C ALA A 16 11.11 -14.55 15.93
N ALA A 17 11.43 -15.64 16.62
CA ALA A 17 11.67 -16.95 16.00
C ALA A 17 10.42 -17.55 15.31
N ALA A 18 9.23 -17.12 15.70
CA ALA A 18 7.97 -17.61 15.16
C ALA A 18 7.40 -16.72 14.03
N ILE A 19 7.91 -15.49 13.84
CA ILE A 19 7.39 -14.52 12.86
C ILE A 19 7.31 -15.15 11.46
N ALA A 20 8.41 -15.72 10.97
CA ALA A 20 8.45 -16.27 9.62
C ALA A 20 7.38 -17.34 9.38
N ARG A 21 7.12 -18.21 10.37
CA ARG A 21 6.08 -19.24 10.26
C ARG A 21 4.69 -18.60 10.23
N HIS A 22 4.35 -17.77 11.21
CA HIS A 22 3.01 -17.16 11.28
C HIS A 22 2.71 -16.27 10.08
N LEU A 23 3.65 -15.38 9.73
CA LEU A 23 3.51 -14.51 8.56
C LEU A 23 3.38 -15.36 7.27
N GLY A 24 4.19 -16.43 7.14
CA GLY A 24 4.12 -17.33 5.99
C GLY A 24 2.77 -18.02 5.86
N ASP A 25 2.19 -18.48 6.97
CA ASP A 25 0.86 -19.10 6.97
C ASP A 25 -0.22 -18.07 6.59
N ILE A 26 -0.17 -16.85 7.15
CA ILE A 26 -1.09 -15.76 6.84
C ILE A 26 -1.06 -15.41 5.35
N VAL A 27 0.12 -15.14 4.77
CA VAL A 27 0.20 -14.64 3.39
C VAL A 27 -0.08 -15.73 2.35
N ARG A 28 0.27 -16.99 2.61
CA ARG A 28 -0.13 -18.12 1.75
C ARG A 28 -1.64 -18.30 1.78
N THR A 29 -2.25 -18.30 2.97
CA THR A 29 -3.70 -18.40 3.10
C THR A 29 -4.38 -17.25 2.37
N ALA A 30 -3.91 -16.01 2.52
CA ALA A 30 -4.47 -14.85 1.82
C ALA A 30 -4.40 -15.00 0.29
N ASP A 31 -3.26 -15.46 -0.24
CA ASP A 31 -3.11 -15.73 -1.67
C ASP A 31 -4.03 -16.88 -2.14
N GLU A 32 -4.14 -17.96 -1.37
CA GLU A 32 -4.93 -19.15 -1.69
C GLU A 32 -6.44 -18.86 -1.69
N VAL A 33 -6.94 -18.11 -0.71
CA VAL A 33 -8.38 -17.79 -0.62
C VAL A 33 -8.83 -16.68 -1.56
N GLY A 34 -7.88 -15.95 -2.21
CA GLY A 34 -8.18 -15.04 -3.29
C GLY A 34 -8.19 -13.57 -2.93
N PHE A 35 -7.45 -13.11 -1.94
CA PHE A 35 -7.20 -11.68 -1.77
C PHE A 35 -6.52 -11.09 -3.01
N ASP A 36 -7.00 -9.93 -3.46
CA ASP A 36 -6.45 -9.23 -4.64
C ASP A 36 -5.06 -8.66 -4.39
N SER A 37 -4.76 -8.30 -3.15
CA SER A 37 -3.49 -7.67 -2.79
C SER A 37 -3.07 -7.94 -1.35
N ILE A 38 -1.77 -7.97 -1.11
CA ILE A 38 -1.15 -8.05 0.21
C ILE A 38 -0.22 -6.85 0.37
N TRP A 39 -0.39 -6.13 1.45
CA TRP A 39 0.34 -4.91 1.76
C TRP A 39 1.07 -5.03 3.09
N VAL A 40 2.18 -4.32 3.23
CA VAL A 40 2.87 -4.14 4.50
C VAL A 40 3.08 -2.65 4.77
N MET A 41 3.22 -2.28 6.04
CA MET A 41 3.58 -0.92 6.40
C MET A 41 5.06 -0.63 6.08
N ASP A 42 5.39 0.64 5.91
CA ASP A 42 6.78 1.12 5.78
C ASP A 42 7.17 1.90 7.04
N HIS A 43 7.09 1.22 8.16
CA HIS A 43 7.53 1.70 9.47
C HIS A 43 8.71 0.89 9.96
N PHE A 44 9.53 1.47 10.84
CA PHE A 44 10.68 0.83 11.48
C PHE A 44 10.41 0.57 12.97
N PHE A 45 9.45 1.30 13.54
CA PHE A 45 8.89 1.09 14.87
C PHE A 45 7.40 0.82 14.72
N GLN A 46 6.80 0.10 15.67
CA GLN A 46 5.35 -0.07 15.66
C GLN A 46 4.65 1.27 15.91
N ILE A 47 3.53 1.48 15.25
CA ILE A 47 2.72 2.70 15.39
C ILE A 47 1.74 2.59 16.56
N ARG A 48 1.50 3.69 17.24
CA ARG A 48 0.70 3.74 18.48
C ARG A 48 -0.74 3.21 18.35
N SER A 49 -1.32 3.26 17.16
CA SER A 49 -2.65 2.73 16.92
C SER A 49 -2.70 1.21 16.91
N VAL A 50 -1.57 0.54 16.71
CA VAL A 50 -1.43 -0.93 16.68
C VAL A 50 -0.79 -1.45 17.96
N GLY A 51 0.31 -0.80 18.42
CA GLY A 51 1.02 -1.23 19.63
C GLY A 51 2.14 -0.27 20.05
N PRO A 52 2.89 -0.62 21.10
CA PRO A 52 4.06 0.14 21.53
C PRO A 52 5.17 0.07 20.46
N ALA A 53 6.05 1.09 20.44
CA ALA A 53 7.11 1.20 19.43
C ALA A 53 8.11 0.03 19.47
N GLU A 54 8.20 -0.67 20.59
CA GLU A 54 9.08 -1.82 20.83
C GLU A 54 8.53 -3.13 20.24
N ASP A 55 7.28 -3.16 19.80
CA ASP A 55 6.70 -4.34 19.15
C ASP A 55 7.40 -4.62 17.81
N PRO A 56 7.54 -5.90 17.42
CA PRO A 56 8.23 -6.26 16.22
C PRO A 56 7.73 -5.53 14.97
N MET A 57 8.65 -4.93 14.22
CA MET A 57 8.40 -4.31 12.93
C MET A 57 9.46 -4.77 11.93
N LEU A 58 9.04 -5.34 10.80
CA LEU A 58 9.94 -5.78 9.74
C LEU A 58 10.08 -4.69 8.67
N GLU A 59 11.28 -4.57 8.08
CA GLU A 59 11.52 -3.63 6.98
C GLU A 59 10.69 -4.02 5.73
N GLY A 60 9.97 -3.06 5.18
CA GLY A 60 8.89 -3.30 4.24
C GLY A 60 9.31 -3.97 2.93
N TRP A 61 10.36 -3.49 2.23
CA TRP A 61 10.79 -4.08 0.96
C TRP A 61 11.39 -5.47 1.10
N THR A 62 12.16 -5.69 2.17
CA THR A 62 12.71 -7.02 2.50
C THR A 62 11.57 -8.01 2.76
N THR A 63 10.56 -7.58 3.51
CA THR A 63 9.37 -8.39 3.80
C THR A 63 8.58 -8.70 2.53
N LEU A 64 8.36 -7.71 1.66
CA LEU A 64 7.66 -7.92 0.38
C LEU A 64 8.40 -8.90 -0.55
N GLY A 65 9.74 -8.81 -0.61
CA GLY A 65 10.55 -9.78 -1.37
C GLY A 65 10.35 -11.21 -0.88
N TRP A 66 10.28 -11.40 0.44
CA TRP A 66 10.02 -12.69 1.04
C TRP A 66 8.57 -13.16 0.80
N ILE A 67 7.57 -12.28 0.93
CA ILE A 67 6.17 -12.59 0.61
C ILE A 67 6.00 -12.96 -0.87
N ALA A 68 6.70 -12.28 -1.77
CA ALA A 68 6.65 -12.58 -3.20
C ALA A 68 7.05 -14.01 -3.54
N ALA A 69 8.01 -14.57 -2.80
CA ALA A 69 8.44 -15.98 -2.98
C ALA A 69 7.41 -17.00 -2.44
N LEU A 70 6.51 -16.58 -1.54
CA LEU A 70 5.50 -17.44 -0.92
C LEU A 70 4.13 -17.39 -1.60
N THR A 71 3.89 -16.39 -2.43
CA THR A 71 2.59 -16.09 -3.05
C THR A 71 2.68 -16.15 -4.58
N LYS A 72 1.55 -16.28 -5.28
CA LYS A 72 1.52 -16.46 -6.74
C LYS A 72 0.58 -15.49 -7.46
N ARG A 73 -0.43 -14.92 -6.78
CA ARG A 73 -1.53 -14.17 -7.41
C ARG A 73 -1.69 -12.75 -6.87
N ALA A 74 -1.67 -12.61 -5.55
CA ALA A 74 -1.90 -11.32 -4.89
C ALA A 74 -0.87 -10.27 -5.34
N ARG A 75 -1.33 -9.05 -5.59
CA ARG A 75 -0.48 -7.89 -5.80
C ARG A 75 0.22 -7.52 -4.51
N LEU A 76 1.41 -6.95 -4.59
CA LEU A 76 2.30 -6.71 -3.45
C LEU A 76 2.78 -5.27 -3.42
N GLY A 77 2.68 -4.60 -2.29
CA GLY A 77 3.15 -3.23 -2.15
C GLY A 77 3.27 -2.74 -0.72
N LEU A 78 3.89 -1.58 -0.57
CA LEU A 78 3.86 -0.85 0.70
C LEU A 78 2.57 -0.02 0.78
N MET A 79 1.94 0.03 1.95
CA MET A 79 0.75 0.83 2.22
C MET A 79 1.02 1.82 3.38
N VAL A 80 1.55 2.98 3.11
CA VAL A 80 2.34 3.33 1.94
C VAL A 80 3.71 3.75 2.39
N GLY A 81 4.70 3.63 1.52
CA GLY A 81 6.07 3.99 1.86
C GLY A 81 6.30 5.47 2.06
N GLY A 82 7.13 5.83 3.03
CA GLY A 82 7.47 7.21 3.37
C GLY A 82 8.58 7.75 2.49
N VAL A 83 8.30 8.76 1.65
CA VAL A 83 9.28 9.32 0.71
C VAL A 83 10.61 9.74 1.33
N PRO A 84 10.73 10.20 2.61
CA PRO A 84 12.01 10.56 3.18
C PRO A 84 12.91 9.38 3.55
N TYR A 85 12.37 8.17 3.61
CA TYR A 85 13.12 7.01 4.17
C TYR A 85 14.14 6.40 3.20
N ARG A 86 14.02 6.68 1.89
CA ARG A 86 14.94 6.13 0.88
C ARG A 86 15.13 7.12 -0.26
N HIS A 87 16.31 7.10 -0.87
CA HIS A 87 16.55 7.86 -2.10
C HIS A 87 15.64 7.37 -3.23
N PRO A 88 15.00 8.25 -4.02
CA PRO A 88 14.06 7.90 -5.09
C PRO A 88 14.57 6.83 -6.05
N GLY A 89 15.83 6.90 -6.48
CA GLY A 89 16.43 5.87 -7.34
C GLY A 89 16.43 4.47 -6.71
N LEU A 90 16.65 4.37 -5.40
CA LEU A 90 16.57 3.10 -4.67
C LEU A 90 15.10 2.62 -4.57
N TRP A 91 14.17 3.54 -4.28
CA TRP A 91 12.73 3.24 -4.26
C TRP A 91 12.25 2.57 -5.53
N ILE A 92 12.49 3.23 -6.66
CA ILE A 92 12.03 2.81 -7.98
C ILE A 92 12.70 1.49 -8.38
N LYS A 93 13.99 1.35 -8.04
CA LYS A 93 14.73 0.10 -8.29
C LYS A 93 14.22 -1.06 -7.46
N ALA A 94 13.87 -0.84 -6.18
CA ALA A 94 13.29 -1.86 -5.32
C ALA A 94 11.91 -2.32 -5.87
N ALA A 95 11.05 -1.37 -6.25
CA ALA A 95 9.76 -1.67 -6.86
C ALA A 95 9.89 -2.47 -8.17
N THR A 96 10.84 -2.07 -9.05
CA THR A 96 11.12 -2.82 -10.28
C THR A 96 11.64 -4.24 -9.99
N THR A 97 12.51 -4.37 -8.98
CA THR A 97 13.05 -5.68 -8.58
C THR A 97 11.95 -6.59 -8.07
N LEU A 98 11.08 -6.07 -7.20
CA LEU A 98 9.91 -6.82 -6.72
C LEU A 98 9.00 -7.22 -7.87
N ASP A 99 8.75 -6.33 -8.84
CA ASP A 99 7.92 -6.61 -10.01
C ASP A 99 8.48 -7.76 -10.84
N VAL A 100 9.77 -7.73 -11.15
CA VAL A 100 10.44 -8.78 -11.91
C VAL A 100 10.43 -10.13 -11.17
N LEU A 101 10.77 -10.13 -9.88
CA LEU A 101 10.84 -11.36 -9.08
C LEU A 101 9.47 -11.95 -8.74
N SER A 102 8.45 -11.11 -8.67
CA SER A 102 7.07 -11.55 -8.41
C SER A 102 6.27 -11.90 -9.67
N GLY A 103 6.84 -11.71 -10.88
CA GLY A 103 6.13 -11.96 -12.13
C GLY A 103 5.10 -10.88 -12.47
N GLY A 104 5.36 -9.61 -12.16
CA GLY A 104 4.49 -8.48 -12.51
C GLY A 104 3.42 -8.15 -11.47
N ARG A 105 3.65 -8.46 -10.18
CA ARG A 105 2.67 -8.24 -9.10
C ARG A 105 2.99 -7.04 -8.22
N ALA A 106 4.09 -6.34 -8.43
CA ALA A 106 4.48 -5.22 -7.58
C ALA A 106 3.61 -3.98 -7.79
N TRP A 107 3.42 -3.23 -6.71
CA TRP A 107 2.89 -1.88 -6.67
C TRP A 107 3.87 -0.95 -5.97
N LEU A 108 4.06 0.24 -6.51
CA LEU A 108 4.77 1.32 -5.84
C LEU A 108 3.78 2.13 -5.01
N GLY A 109 3.54 1.71 -3.76
CA GLY A 109 2.75 2.48 -2.82
C GLY A 109 3.61 3.52 -2.11
N ILE A 110 3.29 4.83 -2.22
CA ILE A 110 4.14 5.91 -1.72
C ILE A 110 3.32 7.08 -1.17
N GLY A 111 3.88 7.80 -0.19
CA GLY A 111 3.28 8.98 0.43
C GLY A 111 4.32 9.90 1.05
N ALA A 112 3.86 11.03 1.59
CA ALA A 112 4.71 12.08 2.14
C ALA A 112 5.31 11.75 3.52
N ALA A 113 5.04 10.59 4.11
CA ALA A 113 5.32 10.19 5.49
C ALA A 113 4.61 11.07 6.53
N TRP A 114 4.52 10.57 7.77
CA TRP A 114 3.89 11.27 8.88
C TRP A 114 4.56 11.01 10.22
N ASN A 115 5.20 9.83 10.42
CA ASN A 115 5.77 9.43 11.70
C ASN A 115 7.18 10.03 11.88
N GLU A 116 7.22 11.23 12.47
CA GLU A 116 8.46 11.93 12.75
C GLU A 116 9.29 11.24 13.84
N HIS A 117 8.62 10.55 14.78
CA HIS A 117 9.28 9.92 15.92
C HIS A 117 10.31 8.87 15.49
N GLU A 118 9.91 7.90 14.66
CA GLU A 118 10.84 6.86 14.18
C GLU A 118 11.92 7.44 13.26
N ALA A 119 11.54 8.40 12.39
CA ALA A 119 12.49 9.03 11.50
C ALA A 119 13.64 9.70 12.26
N ARG A 120 13.32 10.51 13.26
CA ARG A 120 14.32 11.18 14.11
C ARG A 120 15.12 10.18 14.95
N ALA A 121 14.47 9.16 15.51
CA ALA A 121 15.14 8.17 16.35
C ALA A 121 16.20 7.37 15.59
N LEU A 122 15.96 7.10 14.30
CA LEU A 122 16.90 6.36 13.44
C LEU A 122 17.79 7.26 12.57
N GLY A 123 17.69 8.60 12.73
CA GLY A 123 18.50 9.55 12.00
C GLY A 123 18.12 9.75 10.54
N PHE A 124 16.90 9.35 10.14
CA PHE A 124 16.38 9.65 8.81
C PHE A 124 16.07 11.15 8.67
N PRO A 125 16.29 11.75 7.48
CA PRO A 125 15.82 13.09 7.20
C PRO A 125 14.29 13.17 7.37
N PHE A 126 13.83 14.18 8.09
CA PHE A 126 12.39 14.45 8.17
C PHE A 126 12.14 15.94 7.96
N PRO A 127 12.20 16.42 6.72
CA PRO A 127 12.04 17.83 6.39
C PRO A 127 10.59 18.29 6.65
N PRO A 128 10.33 19.61 6.64
CA PRO A 128 8.99 20.16 6.78
C PRO A 128 8.01 19.53 5.78
N ARG A 129 6.73 19.48 6.15
CA ARG A 129 5.68 18.85 5.34
C ARG A 129 5.64 19.36 3.89
N ALA A 130 5.85 20.63 3.67
CA ALA A 130 5.84 21.21 2.32
C ALA A 130 6.94 20.58 1.45
N GLU A 131 8.15 20.47 1.98
CA GLU A 131 9.31 19.89 1.32
C GLU A 131 9.15 18.39 1.07
N ARG A 132 8.53 17.65 2.02
CA ARG A 132 8.20 16.22 1.80
C ARG A 132 7.23 16.03 0.63
N PHE A 133 6.28 16.94 0.41
CA PHE A 133 5.41 16.89 -0.76
C PHE A 133 6.13 17.22 -2.06
N GLU A 134 7.11 18.12 -2.03
CA GLU A 134 7.95 18.43 -3.19
C GLU A 134 8.86 17.23 -3.53
N LEU A 135 9.42 16.59 -2.52
CA LEU A 135 10.20 15.35 -2.68
C LEU A 135 9.32 14.19 -3.20
N LEU A 136 8.07 14.09 -2.74
CA LEU A 136 7.12 13.11 -3.26
C LEU A 136 6.82 13.36 -4.75
N GLU A 137 6.59 14.61 -5.15
CA GLU A 137 6.37 14.95 -6.56
C GLU A 137 7.60 14.66 -7.42
N ASP A 138 8.80 15.01 -6.97
CA ASP A 138 10.05 14.65 -7.65
C ASP A 138 10.21 13.13 -7.80
N THR A 139 9.89 12.37 -6.74
CA THR A 139 9.96 10.91 -6.77
C THR A 139 8.98 10.30 -7.78
N LEU A 140 7.75 10.80 -7.83
CA LEU A 140 6.73 10.36 -8.80
C LEU A 140 7.16 10.68 -10.24
N ARG A 141 7.65 11.88 -10.51
CA ARG A 141 8.17 12.27 -11.82
C ARG A 141 9.38 11.41 -12.24
N MET A 142 10.30 11.19 -11.31
CA MET A 142 11.47 10.33 -11.55
C MET A 142 11.05 8.88 -11.79
N ALA A 143 10.02 8.36 -11.10
CA ALA A 143 9.48 7.03 -11.32
C ALA A 143 8.94 6.87 -12.74
N HIS A 144 8.13 7.81 -13.23
CA HIS A 144 7.67 7.81 -14.61
C HIS A 144 8.84 7.81 -15.61
N GLY A 145 9.86 8.62 -15.38
CA GLY A 145 11.05 8.65 -16.25
C GLY A 145 11.84 7.34 -16.24
N MET A 146 12.06 6.73 -15.07
CA MET A 146 12.78 5.45 -14.97
C MET A 146 11.98 4.27 -15.55
N PHE A 147 10.65 4.26 -15.38
CA PHE A 147 9.79 3.21 -15.92
C PHE A 147 9.58 3.32 -17.44
N ALA A 148 9.65 4.54 -18.00
CA ALA A 148 9.55 4.77 -19.44
C ALA A 148 10.88 4.56 -20.19
N GLY A 149 12.01 4.45 -19.48
CA GLY A 149 13.34 4.39 -20.07
C GLY A 149 13.56 3.18 -20.96
N GLU A 150 14.01 3.43 -22.19
CA GLU A 150 14.43 2.40 -23.15
C GLU A 150 15.91 2.03 -22.96
N ARG A 151 16.30 0.87 -23.49
CA ARG A 151 17.70 0.45 -23.50
C ARG A 151 18.56 1.46 -24.28
N GLY A 152 19.58 1.98 -23.62
CA GLY A 152 20.47 3.00 -24.20
C GLY A 152 20.01 4.43 -23.97
N SER A 153 18.90 4.66 -23.25
CA SER A 153 18.48 5.99 -22.85
C SER A 153 19.53 6.68 -21.97
N GLU A 154 19.83 7.95 -22.29
CA GLU A 154 20.66 8.86 -21.52
C GLU A 154 19.84 9.95 -20.83
N ALA A 155 18.52 9.74 -20.67
CA ALA A 155 17.63 10.69 -20.01
C ALA A 155 18.12 10.98 -18.59
N SER A 156 18.16 12.25 -18.22
CA SER A 156 18.49 12.74 -16.88
C SER A 156 17.25 13.25 -16.16
N PHE A 157 17.37 13.51 -14.87
CA PHE A 157 16.32 14.11 -14.06
C PHE A 157 16.88 15.28 -13.27
N ASP A 158 16.24 16.43 -13.37
CA ASP A 158 16.51 17.62 -12.57
C ASP A 158 15.23 18.06 -11.87
N GLY A 159 15.06 17.59 -10.65
CA GLY A 159 13.96 17.96 -9.77
C GLY A 159 14.37 19.05 -8.78
N ARG A 160 13.43 19.41 -7.90
CA ARG A 160 13.70 20.41 -6.86
C ARG A 160 14.63 19.89 -5.77
N HIS A 161 14.44 18.63 -5.36
CA HIS A 161 15.20 17.96 -4.28
C HIS A 161 16.03 16.80 -4.76
N VAL A 162 15.81 16.32 -5.97
CA VAL A 162 16.46 15.10 -6.50
C VAL A 162 17.04 15.39 -7.86
N ARG A 163 18.29 14.95 -8.08
CA ARG A 163 18.96 15.01 -9.38
C ARG A 163 19.57 13.66 -9.73
N ALA A 164 19.44 13.28 -10.98
CA ALA A 164 20.09 12.09 -11.52
C ALA A 164 20.62 12.38 -12.92
N THR A 165 21.87 12.00 -13.16
CA THR A 165 22.53 12.24 -14.45
C THR A 165 22.07 11.27 -15.54
N ARG A 166 21.52 10.11 -15.12
CA ARG A 166 20.99 9.10 -16.02
C ARG A 166 19.90 8.25 -15.36
N LEU A 167 18.73 8.17 -15.97
CA LEU A 167 17.60 7.37 -15.51
C LEU A 167 17.65 5.94 -16.06
N LEU A 168 18.74 5.21 -15.77
CA LEU A 168 18.86 3.82 -16.20
C LEU A 168 18.15 2.89 -15.22
N ASN A 169 17.14 2.17 -15.71
CA ASN A 169 16.42 1.13 -14.96
C ASN A 169 16.46 -0.19 -15.75
N SER A 170 17.45 -1.02 -15.46
CA SER A 170 17.63 -2.34 -16.11
C SER A 170 17.76 -3.43 -15.03
N PRO A 171 16.98 -4.54 -15.11
CA PRO A 171 15.89 -4.75 -16.08
C PRO A 171 14.75 -3.74 -15.90
N GLN A 172 13.91 -3.57 -16.92
CA GLN A 172 12.64 -2.88 -16.79
C GLN A 172 11.61 -3.79 -16.12
N SER A 173 10.50 -3.20 -15.64
CA SER A 173 9.38 -3.94 -15.07
C SER A 173 8.76 -4.93 -16.06
N ILE A 174 8.15 -5.99 -15.54
CA ILE A 174 7.28 -6.91 -16.31
C ILE A 174 5.91 -6.28 -16.52
N SER A 175 5.38 -5.60 -15.50
CA SER A 175 4.12 -4.87 -15.54
C SER A 175 4.09 -3.85 -16.68
N ARG A 176 2.94 -3.73 -17.37
CA ARG A 176 2.75 -2.79 -18.46
C ARG A 176 1.58 -1.85 -18.17
N PRO A 177 1.69 -0.57 -18.53
CA PRO A 177 2.85 0.09 -19.18
C PRO A 177 4.07 0.23 -18.25
N ARG A 178 3.91 0.08 -16.93
CA ARG A 178 4.94 0.18 -15.87
C ARG A 178 4.45 -0.46 -14.57
N VAL A 179 5.27 -0.48 -13.53
CA VAL A 179 4.82 -0.77 -12.16
C VAL A 179 3.72 0.23 -11.79
N PRO A 180 2.52 -0.23 -11.39
CA PRO A 180 1.46 0.68 -10.96
C PRO A 180 1.86 1.47 -9.70
N ILE A 181 1.42 2.72 -9.64
CA ILE A 181 1.73 3.65 -8.55
C ILE A 181 0.46 3.93 -7.74
N MET A 182 0.53 3.71 -6.43
CA MET A 182 -0.50 4.13 -5.48
C MET A 182 0.03 5.28 -4.63
N VAL A 183 -0.73 6.38 -4.55
CA VAL A 183 -0.43 7.46 -3.60
C VAL A 183 -1.44 7.41 -2.46
N GLY A 184 -0.91 7.29 -1.22
CA GLY A 184 -1.73 7.22 -0.01
C GLY A 184 -1.88 8.55 0.71
N GLY A 185 -3.08 8.73 1.27
CA GLY A 185 -3.46 9.88 2.06
C GLY A 185 -4.63 10.69 1.48
N GLY A 186 -5.42 11.31 2.38
CA GLY A 186 -6.63 12.06 2.03
C GLY A 186 -6.46 13.57 1.91
N GLY A 187 -5.24 14.09 1.74
CA GLY A 187 -4.97 15.52 1.65
C GLY A 187 -5.48 16.14 0.35
N GLU A 188 -6.57 16.92 0.42
CA GLU A 188 -7.31 17.42 -0.74
C GLU A 188 -6.47 18.27 -1.69
N ARG A 189 -5.69 19.22 -1.14
CA ARG A 189 -4.96 20.21 -1.96
C ARG A 189 -3.70 19.65 -2.63
N LYS A 190 -3.01 18.70 -2.00
CA LYS A 190 -1.71 18.20 -2.47
C LYS A 190 -1.77 16.73 -2.83
N THR A 191 -2.21 15.84 -1.91
CA THR A 191 -2.20 14.43 -2.15
C THR A 191 -3.08 14.03 -3.33
N LEU A 192 -4.37 14.43 -3.31
CA LEU A 192 -5.31 14.08 -4.39
C LEU A 192 -4.94 14.73 -5.73
N ARG A 193 -4.30 15.92 -5.72
CA ARG A 193 -3.72 16.49 -6.94
C ARG A 193 -2.58 15.62 -7.50
N LEU A 194 -1.67 15.12 -6.65
CA LEU A 194 -0.59 14.24 -7.09
C LEU A 194 -1.13 12.87 -7.57
N VAL A 195 -2.19 12.36 -6.93
CA VAL A 195 -2.92 11.19 -7.45
C VAL A 195 -3.39 11.44 -8.87
N ALA A 196 -4.14 12.52 -9.11
CA ALA A 196 -4.67 12.86 -10.44
C ALA A 196 -3.57 12.99 -11.51
N GLN A 197 -2.39 13.49 -11.14
CA GLN A 197 -1.30 13.75 -12.06
C GLN A 197 -0.44 12.52 -12.36
N TYR A 198 -0.23 11.62 -11.38
CA TYR A 198 0.85 10.64 -11.45
C TYR A 198 0.46 9.21 -11.07
N ALA A 199 -0.63 8.99 -10.32
CA ALA A 199 -0.91 7.68 -9.75
C ALA A 199 -1.93 6.85 -10.55
N ASP A 200 -1.87 5.54 -10.40
CA ASP A 200 -2.85 4.59 -10.93
C ASP A 200 -3.89 4.21 -9.88
N ALA A 201 -3.58 4.50 -8.60
CA ALA A 201 -4.51 4.29 -7.50
C ALA A 201 -4.37 5.37 -6.43
N SER A 202 -5.48 5.62 -5.75
CA SER A 202 -5.59 6.44 -4.54
C SER A 202 -5.92 5.54 -3.36
N ASN A 203 -5.27 5.76 -2.21
CA ASN A 203 -5.72 5.17 -0.95
C ASN A 203 -6.11 6.27 0.04
N VAL A 204 -7.36 6.26 0.48
CA VAL A 204 -7.90 7.18 1.47
C VAL A 204 -8.32 6.44 2.75
N PHE A 205 -8.70 7.19 3.77
CA PHE A 205 -9.15 6.67 5.06
C PHE A 205 -10.50 7.28 5.41
N GLY A 206 -11.32 6.52 6.13
CA GLY A 206 -12.57 7.00 6.67
C GLY A 206 -13.76 6.14 6.29
N GLY A 207 -14.95 6.55 6.76
CA GLY A 207 -16.21 5.90 6.40
C GLY A 207 -16.71 6.32 5.00
N PRO A 208 -17.88 5.77 4.58
CA PRO A 208 -18.43 5.97 3.23
C PRO A 208 -18.55 7.44 2.83
N GLU A 209 -19.12 8.28 3.70
CA GLU A 209 -19.28 9.72 3.43
C GLU A 209 -17.94 10.42 3.19
N GLN A 210 -16.93 10.11 4.00
CA GLN A 210 -15.60 10.69 3.86
C GLN A 210 -14.91 10.21 2.58
N CYS A 211 -15.04 8.92 2.24
CA CYS A 211 -14.51 8.36 1.00
C CYS A 211 -15.16 9.02 -0.21
N HIS A 212 -16.49 9.12 -0.22
CA HIS A 212 -17.23 9.79 -1.29
C HIS A 212 -16.74 11.22 -1.50
N HIS A 213 -16.67 12.03 -0.43
CA HIS A 213 -16.16 13.40 -0.50
C HIS A 213 -14.74 13.46 -1.09
N LYS A 214 -13.81 12.60 -0.64
CA LYS A 214 -12.44 12.58 -1.17
C LYS A 214 -12.40 12.21 -2.65
N PHE A 215 -13.26 11.32 -3.10
CA PHE A 215 -13.33 10.92 -4.50
C PHE A 215 -13.94 12.00 -5.39
N GLU A 216 -14.88 12.80 -4.89
CA GLU A 216 -15.36 13.97 -5.63
C GLU A 216 -14.24 15.03 -5.79
N VAL A 217 -13.47 15.30 -4.73
CA VAL A 217 -12.29 16.20 -4.85
C VAL A 217 -11.25 15.62 -5.83
N LEU A 218 -11.03 14.31 -5.84
CA LEU A 218 -10.14 13.67 -6.81
C LEU A 218 -10.67 13.83 -8.24
N ARG A 219 -11.98 13.71 -8.46
CA ARG A 219 -12.65 13.93 -9.76
C ARG A 219 -12.42 15.34 -10.27
N GLU A 220 -12.54 16.35 -9.40
CA GLU A 220 -12.24 17.75 -9.74
C GLU A 220 -10.77 17.94 -10.16
N HIS A 221 -9.83 17.31 -9.44
CA HIS A 221 -8.42 17.37 -9.83
C HIS A 221 -8.16 16.66 -11.17
N CYS A 222 -8.79 15.54 -11.43
CA CYS A 222 -8.69 14.84 -12.72
C CYS A 222 -9.18 15.73 -13.86
N ALA A 223 -10.34 16.37 -13.70
CA ALA A 223 -10.87 17.32 -14.68
C ALA A 223 -9.91 18.48 -14.91
N ALA A 224 -9.29 19.03 -13.84
CA ALA A 224 -8.35 20.15 -13.95
C ALA A 224 -7.06 19.81 -14.71
N VAL A 225 -6.63 18.54 -14.73
CA VAL A 225 -5.43 18.07 -15.44
C VAL A 225 -5.75 17.34 -16.75
N GLY A 226 -7.03 17.20 -17.11
CA GLY A 226 -7.45 16.53 -18.35
C GLY A 226 -7.27 15.02 -18.33
N ARG A 227 -7.35 14.38 -17.14
CA ARG A 227 -7.22 12.94 -16.98
C ARG A 227 -8.58 12.28 -16.74
N ASP A 228 -8.78 11.09 -17.31
CA ASP A 228 -9.95 10.29 -16.99
C ASP A 228 -9.89 9.79 -15.52
N TYR A 229 -10.93 10.14 -14.76
CA TYR A 229 -11.07 9.74 -13.37
C TYR A 229 -11.17 8.22 -13.20
N ASP A 230 -11.75 7.52 -14.15
CA ASP A 230 -11.97 6.08 -14.08
C ASP A 230 -10.71 5.25 -14.35
N GLU A 231 -9.62 5.88 -14.80
CA GLU A 231 -8.29 5.25 -14.85
C GLU A 231 -7.66 5.07 -13.46
N ILE A 232 -8.21 5.71 -12.42
CA ILE A 232 -7.63 5.69 -11.07
C ILE A 232 -8.44 4.72 -10.19
N GLU A 233 -7.80 3.64 -9.75
CA GLU A 233 -8.38 2.72 -8.76
C GLU A 233 -8.55 3.43 -7.41
N ARG A 234 -9.76 3.47 -6.90
CA ARG A 234 -10.11 4.14 -5.65
C ARG A 234 -10.14 3.12 -4.52
N SER A 235 -9.18 3.23 -3.59
CA SER A 235 -9.09 2.30 -2.47
C SER A 235 -9.27 2.99 -1.11
N SER A 236 -9.71 2.23 -0.14
CA SER A 236 -9.77 2.65 1.26
C SER A 236 -9.20 1.57 2.17
N MET A 237 -8.48 2.00 3.22
CA MET A 237 -8.05 1.11 4.29
C MET A 237 -9.19 0.95 5.31
N VAL A 238 -9.49 -0.30 5.68
CA VAL A 238 -10.56 -0.68 6.61
C VAL A 238 -9.95 -1.43 7.78
N SER A 239 -9.95 -0.81 8.97
CA SER A 239 -9.55 -1.49 10.20
C SER A 239 -10.63 -2.47 10.64
N VAL A 240 -10.24 -3.71 10.90
CA VAL A 240 -11.13 -4.80 11.28
C VAL A 240 -10.62 -5.45 12.57
N ASP A 241 -11.51 -5.65 13.53
CA ASP A 241 -11.27 -6.50 14.70
C ASP A 241 -12.18 -7.75 14.55
N LEU A 242 -11.74 -8.68 13.70
CA LEU A 242 -12.58 -9.80 13.27
C LEU A 242 -12.84 -10.79 14.39
N ALA A 243 -14.11 -11.09 14.64
CA ALA A 243 -14.55 -12.14 15.55
C ALA A 243 -14.46 -13.51 14.86
N VAL A 244 -13.77 -14.47 15.50
CA VAL A 244 -13.76 -15.87 15.06
C VAL A 244 -14.73 -16.67 15.92
N PRO A 245 -15.75 -17.31 15.34
CA PRO A 245 -16.71 -18.12 16.08
C PRO A 245 -16.00 -19.24 16.86
N GLY A 246 -16.17 -19.27 18.18
CA GLY A 246 -15.53 -20.27 19.05
C GLY A 246 -14.04 -20.06 19.30
N GLY A 247 -13.44 -19.00 18.75
CA GLY A 247 -12.04 -18.66 18.95
C GLY A 247 -11.76 -18.01 20.30
N ALA A 248 -10.52 -18.13 20.78
CA ALA A 248 -10.09 -17.56 22.06
C ALA A 248 -9.84 -16.04 22.00
N GLY A 249 -9.94 -15.41 20.85
CA GLY A 249 -9.75 -13.97 20.62
C GLY A 249 -11.09 -13.25 20.48
N GLY A 250 -11.36 -12.30 21.36
CA GLY A 250 -12.63 -11.57 21.42
C GLY A 250 -12.78 -10.46 20.36
N GLY A 251 -12.69 -10.77 19.08
CA GLY A 251 -12.97 -9.81 18.01
C GLY A 251 -14.43 -9.28 18.09
N ARG A 252 -14.64 -8.05 17.62
CA ARG A 252 -15.93 -7.33 17.76
C ARG A 252 -16.74 -7.28 16.45
N THR A 253 -16.10 -7.45 15.31
CA THR A 253 -16.73 -7.35 13.99
C THR A 253 -17.05 -8.74 13.45
N SER A 254 -18.30 -9.05 13.22
CA SER A 254 -18.71 -10.28 12.52
C SER A 254 -18.45 -10.15 11.01
N THR A 255 -18.40 -11.29 10.31
CA THR A 255 -18.27 -11.32 8.85
C THR A 255 -19.47 -10.68 8.15
N ALA A 256 -20.67 -10.77 8.71
CA ALA A 256 -21.89 -10.14 8.18
C ALA A 256 -21.79 -8.60 8.27
N GLU A 257 -21.47 -8.06 9.45
CA GLU A 257 -21.29 -6.61 9.62
C GLU A 257 -20.18 -6.07 8.71
N LEU A 258 -19.10 -6.83 8.51
CA LEU A 258 -18.04 -6.43 7.58
C LEU A 258 -18.56 -6.38 6.14
N VAL A 259 -19.34 -7.36 5.70
CA VAL A 259 -19.93 -7.36 4.34
C VAL A 259 -20.85 -6.16 4.13
N ASP A 260 -21.71 -5.86 5.12
CA ASP A 260 -22.59 -4.69 5.05
C ASP A 260 -21.78 -3.39 4.95
N TRP A 261 -20.72 -3.25 5.76
CA TRP A 261 -19.82 -2.10 5.69
C TRP A 261 -19.09 -1.98 4.34
N LEU A 262 -18.66 -3.10 3.76
CA LEU A 262 -18.05 -3.11 2.42
C LEU A 262 -19.06 -2.69 1.35
N GLY A 263 -20.35 -3.04 1.50
CA GLY A 263 -21.42 -2.56 0.65
C GLY A 263 -21.57 -1.04 0.67
N GLU A 264 -21.61 -0.45 1.87
CA GLU A 264 -21.68 1.00 2.04
C GLU A 264 -20.45 1.71 1.43
N LEU A 265 -19.25 1.12 1.58
CA LEU A 265 -18.04 1.64 0.96
C LEU A 265 -18.08 1.53 -0.57
N ALA A 266 -18.61 0.43 -1.13
CA ALA A 266 -18.80 0.29 -2.57
C ALA A 266 -19.71 1.38 -3.14
N ASP A 267 -20.85 1.62 -2.48
CA ASP A 267 -21.80 2.68 -2.84
C ASP A 267 -21.16 4.08 -2.78
N SER A 268 -20.17 4.28 -1.91
CA SER A 268 -19.40 5.53 -1.83
C SER A 268 -18.32 5.69 -2.92
N GLY A 269 -18.13 4.69 -3.77
CA GLY A 269 -17.16 4.68 -4.87
C GLY A 269 -15.84 3.99 -4.58
N VAL A 270 -15.70 3.29 -3.44
CA VAL A 270 -14.53 2.44 -3.16
C VAL A 270 -14.56 1.22 -4.05
N GLN A 271 -13.50 0.99 -4.82
CA GLN A 271 -13.34 -0.15 -5.71
C GLN A 271 -12.45 -1.25 -5.11
N HIS A 272 -11.60 -0.89 -4.14
CA HIS A 272 -10.66 -1.79 -3.49
C HIS A 272 -10.61 -1.49 -1.99
N ALA A 273 -11.20 -2.35 -1.17
CA ALA A 273 -11.09 -2.28 0.28
C ALA A 273 -9.84 -3.04 0.74
N ILE A 274 -8.99 -2.41 1.56
CA ILE A 274 -7.78 -3.03 2.10
C ILE A 274 -7.98 -3.22 3.59
N LEU A 275 -8.21 -4.48 3.99
CA LEU A 275 -8.49 -4.85 5.36
C LEU A 275 -7.20 -4.87 6.19
N SER A 276 -7.25 -4.33 7.40
CA SER A 276 -6.15 -4.34 8.37
C SER A 276 -6.66 -4.86 9.71
N ASP A 277 -6.04 -5.92 10.22
CA ASP A 277 -6.34 -6.50 11.55
C ASP A 277 -5.05 -6.44 12.39
N ASP A 278 -5.13 -5.91 13.60
CA ASP A 278 -3.97 -5.74 14.49
C ASP A 278 -3.43 -7.08 15.01
N HIS A 279 -4.25 -8.13 14.95
CA HIS A 279 -3.91 -9.49 15.37
C HIS A 279 -4.25 -10.52 14.28
N PRO A 280 -3.58 -10.45 13.12
CA PRO A 280 -3.90 -11.33 12.01
C PRO A 280 -3.48 -12.78 12.29
N THR A 281 -4.33 -13.71 11.92
CA THR A 281 -4.04 -15.15 11.95
C THR A 281 -4.49 -15.80 10.65
N ALA A 282 -3.87 -16.93 10.28
CA ALA A 282 -4.30 -17.69 9.10
C ALA A 282 -5.78 -18.12 9.19
N GLU A 283 -6.28 -18.39 10.40
CA GLU A 283 -7.69 -18.72 10.66
C GLU A 283 -8.62 -17.55 10.32
N LYS A 284 -8.32 -16.33 10.77
CA LYS A 284 -9.07 -15.13 10.40
C LYS A 284 -9.05 -14.88 8.90
N ILE A 285 -7.90 -15.06 8.26
CA ILE A 285 -7.77 -14.91 6.80
C ILE A 285 -8.60 -15.96 6.05
N ALA A 286 -8.58 -17.22 6.50
CA ALA A 286 -9.42 -18.27 5.91
C ALA A 286 -10.93 -17.97 6.08
N LEU A 287 -11.33 -17.46 7.23
CA LEU A 287 -12.74 -17.05 7.50
C LEU A 287 -13.15 -15.90 6.56
N LEU A 288 -12.30 -14.88 6.38
CA LEU A 288 -12.56 -13.80 5.43
C LEU A 288 -12.69 -14.35 4.00
N GLY A 289 -11.83 -15.29 3.61
CA GLY A 289 -11.90 -15.96 2.32
C GLY A 289 -13.19 -16.72 2.08
N ALA A 290 -13.71 -17.41 3.10
CA ALA A 290 -14.92 -18.22 2.99
C ALA A 290 -16.21 -17.38 3.01
N GLU A 291 -16.28 -16.34 3.85
CA GLU A 291 -17.55 -15.67 4.16
C GLU A 291 -17.64 -14.23 3.62
N VAL A 292 -16.52 -13.55 3.39
CA VAL A 292 -16.50 -12.15 2.99
C VAL A 292 -16.15 -11.98 1.51
N LEU A 293 -15.04 -12.56 1.04
CA LEU A 293 -14.55 -12.34 -0.34
C LEU A 293 -15.59 -12.68 -1.41
N PRO A 294 -16.35 -13.80 -1.36
CA PRO A 294 -17.34 -14.11 -2.38
C PRO A 294 -18.46 -13.06 -2.48
N LYS A 295 -18.86 -12.50 -1.33
CA LYS A 295 -19.90 -11.47 -1.27
C LYS A 295 -19.35 -10.11 -1.71
N ALA A 296 -18.15 -9.75 -1.26
CA ALA A 296 -17.50 -8.50 -1.65
C ALA A 296 -17.22 -8.43 -3.17
N THR A 297 -16.88 -9.55 -3.81
CA THR A 297 -16.68 -9.61 -5.27
C THR A 297 -17.95 -9.31 -6.06
N ALA A 298 -19.12 -9.52 -5.46
CA ALA A 298 -20.42 -9.22 -6.07
C ALA A 298 -20.85 -7.74 -5.91
N LEU A 299 -20.17 -6.97 -5.06
CA LEU A 299 -20.35 -5.51 -4.90
C LEU A 299 -19.56 -4.76 -5.98
#